data_0c1516a2dfd6bd5bfd82a33955277a24
#
_entry.id   0c1516a2dfd6bd5bfd82a33955277a24
#
_cell.length_a   1.000
_cell.length_b   1.000
_cell.length_c   1.000
_cell.angle_alpha   90.00
_cell.angle_beta   90.00
_cell.angle_gamma   90.00
#
_symmetry.space_group_name_H-M   'P 1'
#
loop_
_entity.id
_entity.type
_entity.pdbx_description
1 polymer ?
#
loop_
_entity_poly.entity_id
_entity_poly.type
_entity_poly.pdbx_seq_one_letter_code
_entity_poly.pdbx_strand_id
1 'polypeptide(L)'
;RYAMRNEATLQAIQTNLNPGVYFSDVMGEMNKHYNEYLWYGSDHHWTGLGAYYGYVAFCKAAGITPVPLSSMEKKERKGFLGTLYELTRDQSVRDNPDRVETYIPPGIETKAIYYNAYDFKYPQLSKVFCPAPNYSAFICGDTPLMKITTNVKNGKKIAVVKNSMGNAFVVYLISHYEQIYVVDFRYSKHNLLKIMKDAQVNDLVFAVGMYAAVSRGTIGMMRNLAYQKNQDYDEVLKQEEAQRILDSINGVQDTVAVVQNQY
;
A
#
# COMPACT_ATOMS: atom_id res chain seq x y z
N ARG A 1 -24.39 14.12 -2.30
CA ARG A 1 -23.65 15.17 -3.03
C ARG A 1 -22.17 14.81 -3.29
N TYR A 2 -21.50 14.16 -2.32
CA TYR A 2 -20.10 13.71 -2.48
C TYR A 2 -19.99 12.43 -3.33
N ALA A 3 -20.92 11.49 -3.23
CA ALA A 3 -20.95 10.26 -4.03
C ALA A 3 -21.00 10.54 -5.53
N MET A 4 -21.86 11.48 -5.96
CA MET A 4 -21.94 11.88 -7.38
C MET A 4 -20.64 12.48 -7.94
N ARG A 5 -19.85 13.17 -7.08
CA ARG A 5 -18.52 13.67 -7.49
C ARG A 5 -17.52 12.55 -7.68
N ASN A 6 -17.61 11.49 -6.89
CA ASN A 6 -16.74 10.33 -7.00
C ASN A 6 -17.00 9.57 -8.30
N GLU A 7 -18.25 9.32 -8.66
CA GLU A 7 -18.62 8.68 -9.92
C GLU A 7 -18.13 9.49 -11.14
N ALA A 8 -18.39 10.80 -11.17
CA ALA A 8 -17.92 11.67 -12.25
C ALA A 8 -16.38 11.67 -12.34
N THR A 9 -15.68 11.62 -11.21
CA THR A 9 -14.22 11.56 -11.18
C THR A 9 -13.70 10.22 -11.71
N LEU A 10 -14.31 9.10 -11.33
CA LEU A 10 -13.94 7.78 -11.85
C LEU A 10 -14.21 7.66 -13.33
N GLN A 11 -15.34 8.19 -13.80
CA GLN A 11 -15.67 8.24 -15.22
C GLN A 11 -14.66 9.10 -16.00
N ALA A 12 -14.25 10.24 -15.44
CA ALA A 12 -13.22 11.09 -16.04
C ALA A 12 -11.87 10.38 -16.13
N ILE A 13 -11.47 9.64 -15.09
CA ILE A 13 -10.24 8.81 -15.12
C ILE A 13 -10.36 7.77 -16.22
N GLN A 14 -11.44 6.98 -16.23
CA GLN A 14 -11.65 5.88 -17.17
C GLN A 14 -11.62 6.37 -18.62
N THR A 15 -12.28 7.52 -18.91
CA THR A 15 -12.37 8.09 -20.28
C THR A 15 -11.03 8.61 -20.79
N ASN A 16 -10.09 8.96 -19.89
CA ASN A 16 -8.79 9.53 -20.25
C ASN A 16 -7.63 8.52 -20.14
N LEU A 17 -7.91 7.23 -19.96
CA LEU A 17 -6.86 6.21 -19.99
C LEU A 17 -6.30 6.01 -21.40
N ASN A 18 -4.99 5.86 -21.49
CA ASN A 18 -4.34 5.51 -22.75
C ASN A 18 -4.71 4.08 -23.19
N PRO A 19 -4.67 3.78 -24.51
CA PRO A 19 -4.81 2.42 -25.00
C PRO A 19 -3.86 1.45 -24.29
N GLY A 20 -4.36 0.28 -23.90
CA GLY A 20 -3.61 -0.72 -23.17
C GLY A 20 -3.58 -0.55 -21.65
N VAL A 21 -4.18 0.52 -21.12
CA VAL A 21 -4.42 0.70 -19.68
C VAL A 21 -5.86 0.34 -19.35
N TYR A 22 -6.04 -0.58 -18.41
CA TYR A 22 -7.35 -1.10 -18.03
C TYR A 22 -7.81 -0.49 -16.71
N PHE A 23 -9.10 -0.16 -16.65
CA PHE A 23 -9.73 0.35 -15.44
C PHE A 23 -10.41 -0.79 -14.68
N SER A 24 -10.07 -0.93 -13.39
CA SER A 24 -10.77 -1.85 -12.49
C SER A 24 -11.93 -1.12 -11.83
N ASP A 25 -13.16 -1.46 -12.18
CA ASP A 25 -14.37 -0.83 -11.61
C ASP A 25 -14.65 -1.38 -10.19
N VAL A 26 -13.81 -0.95 -9.26
CA VAL A 26 -13.92 -1.33 -7.84
C VAL A 26 -15.22 -0.85 -7.23
N MET A 27 -15.65 0.39 -7.54
CA MET A 27 -16.93 0.92 -7.00
C MET A 27 -18.14 0.13 -7.51
N GLY A 28 -18.19 -0.15 -8.80
CA GLY A 28 -19.28 -0.93 -9.38
C GLY A 28 -19.33 -2.34 -8.80
N GLU A 29 -18.18 -2.95 -8.49
CA GLU A 29 -18.17 -4.26 -7.83
C GLU A 29 -18.62 -4.16 -6.37
N MET A 30 -18.09 -3.22 -5.58
CA MET A 30 -18.46 -3.04 -4.18
C MET A 30 -19.93 -2.64 -3.99
N ASN A 31 -20.51 -1.89 -4.92
CA ASN A 31 -21.93 -1.51 -4.87
C ASN A 31 -22.90 -2.71 -4.95
N LYS A 32 -22.48 -3.83 -5.52
CA LYS A 32 -23.28 -5.08 -5.51
C LYS A 32 -23.36 -5.71 -4.11
N HIS A 33 -22.48 -5.30 -3.22
CA HIS A 33 -22.27 -5.85 -1.88
C HIS A 33 -22.39 -4.78 -0.79
N TYR A 34 -23.10 -3.68 -1.06
CA TYR A 34 -23.18 -2.50 -0.21
C TYR A 34 -23.70 -2.75 1.21
N ASN A 35 -24.41 -3.85 1.44
CA ASN A 35 -24.93 -4.28 2.74
C ASN A 35 -23.96 -5.17 3.53
N GLU A 36 -22.77 -5.45 2.99
CA GLU A 36 -21.76 -6.24 3.65
C GLU A 36 -20.74 -5.34 4.38
N TYR A 37 -19.91 -5.95 5.24
CA TYR A 37 -18.91 -5.23 6.03
C TYR A 37 -17.68 -4.89 5.18
N LEU A 38 -17.80 -3.87 4.31
CA LEU A 38 -16.77 -3.49 3.33
C LEU A 38 -15.79 -2.44 3.85
N TRP A 39 -16.20 -1.64 4.84
CA TRP A 39 -15.42 -0.53 5.40
C TRP A 39 -15.39 -0.64 6.92
N TYR A 40 -14.25 -0.26 7.52
CA TYR A 40 -14.18 -0.11 8.96
C TYR A 40 -15.00 1.11 9.42
N GLY A 41 -15.59 1.01 10.60
CA GLY A 41 -16.29 2.14 11.24
C GLY A 41 -15.33 3.07 11.98
N SER A 42 -14.23 2.53 12.51
CA SER A 42 -13.25 3.27 13.31
C SER A 42 -11.98 3.65 12.55
N ASP A 43 -11.87 3.24 11.26
CA ASP A 43 -10.69 3.45 10.43
C ASP A 43 -11.06 3.90 9.01
N HIS A 44 -10.16 4.56 8.31
CA HIS A 44 -10.38 5.06 6.95
C HIS A 44 -10.14 4.04 5.85
N HIS A 45 -9.77 2.83 6.18
CA HIS A 45 -9.54 1.76 5.20
C HIS A 45 -10.80 0.91 4.96
N TRP A 46 -10.81 0.22 3.83
CA TRP A 46 -11.69 -0.91 3.61
C TRP A 46 -11.29 -2.12 4.46
N THR A 47 -12.22 -3.05 4.66
CA THR A 47 -11.95 -4.32 5.33
C THR A 47 -11.23 -5.30 4.39
N GLY A 48 -10.84 -6.47 4.90
CA GLY A 48 -10.38 -7.57 4.06
C GLY A 48 -11.42 -7.97 3.02
N LEU A 49 -12.71 -7.96 3.39
CA LEU A 49 -13.80 -8.26 2.44
C LEU A 49 -13.96 -7.18 1.37
N GLY A 50 -13.87 -5.89 1.75
CA GLY A 50 -13.89 -4.79 0.78
C GLY A 50 -12.73 -4.89 -0.21
N ALA A 51 -11.52 -5.19 0.28
CA ALA A 51 -10.35 -5.41 -0.56
C ALA A 51 -10.48 -6.65 -1.47
N TYR A 52 -11.17 -7.70 -1.02
CA TYR A 52 -11.51 -8.86 -1.86
C TYR A 52 -12.37 -8.46 -3.07
N TYR A 53 -13.39 -7.64 -2.90
CA TYR A 53 -14.18 -7.17 -4.04
C TYR A 53 -13.38 -6.23 -4.95
N GLY A 54 -12.45 -5.45 -4.39
CA GLY A 54 -11.45 -4.73 -5.19
C GLY A 54 -10.57 -5.66 -6.04
N TYR A 55 -10.15 -6.79 -5.47
CA TYR A 55 -9.44 -7.83 -6.20
C TYR A 55 -10.31 -8.50 -7.28
N VAL A 56 -11.60 -8.76 -7.02
CA VAL A 56 -12.53 -9.29 -8.03
C VAL A 56 -12.65 -8.33 -9.22
N ALA A 57 -12.76 -7.03 -8.97
CA ALA A 57 -12.77 -6.01 -10.03
C ALA A 57 -11.46 -5.99 -10.83
N PHE A 58 -10.31 -6.12 -10.16
CA PHE A 58 -9.01 -6.26 -10.82
C PHE A 58 -8.95 -7.51 -11.70
N CYS A 59 -9.39 -8.65 -11.19
CA CYS A 59 -9.40 -9.91 -11.96
C CYS A 59 -10.23 -9.78 -13.23
N LYS A 60 -11.40 -9.14 -13.16
CA LYS A 60 -12.24 -8.86 -14.33
C LYS A 60 -11.52 -8.02 -15.37
N ALA A 61 -10.86 -6.94 -14.94
CA ALA A 61 -10.12 -6.06 -15.83
C ALA A 61 -8.88 -6.76 -16.44
N ALA A 62 -8.23 -7.64 -15.70
CA ALA A 62 -7.05 -8.39 -16.12
C ALA A 62 -7.37 -9.69 -16.88
N GLY A 63 -8.64 -10.07 -17.04
CA GLY A 63 -9.04 -11.34 -17.66
C GLY A 63 -8.61 -12.57 -16.86
N ILE A 64 -8.58 -12.46 -15.52
CA ILE A 64 -8.17 -13.50 -14.58
C ILE A 64 -9.41 -13.98 -13.82
N THR A 65 -9.54 -15.28 -13.58
CA THR A 65 -10.62 -15.83 -12.74
C THR A 65 -10.25 -15.62 -11.27
N PRO A 66 -11.06 -14.90 -10.46
CA PRO A 66 -10.78 -14.72 -9.05
C PRO A 66 -10.91 -16.04 -8.28
N VAL A 67 -10.07 -16.22 -7.25
CA VAL A 67 -10.24 -17.32 -6.29
C VAL A 67 -11.52 -17.07 -5.48
N PRO A 68 -12.45 -18.02 -5.40
CA PRO A 68 -13.70 -17.83 -4.68
C PRO A 68 -13.46 -17.56 -3.18
N LEU A 69 -14.16 -16.57 -2.62
CA LEU A 69 -14.07 -16.25 -1.19
C LEU A 69 -14.38 -17.46 -0.30
N SER A 70 -15.34 -18.28 -0.73
CA SER A 70 -15.78 -19.50 -0.01
C SER A 70 -14.70 -20.58 0.11
N SER A 71 -13.64 -20.52 -0.70
CA SER A 71 -12.50 -21.45 -0.63
C SER A 71 -11.39 -20.96 0.29
N MET A 72 -11.44 -19.71 0.77
CA MET A 72 -10.41 -19.11 1.59
C MET A 72 -10.63 -19.37 3.07
N GLU A 73 -9.55 -19.55 3.82
CA GLU A 73 -9.59 -19.62 5.28
C GLU A 73 -9.81 -18.23 5.85
N LYS A 74 -10.96 -18.03 6.54
CA LYS A 74 -11.24 -16.77 7.23
C LYS A 74 -10.61 -16.79 8.62
N LYS A 75 -9.82 -15.74 8.95
CA LYS A 75 -9.37 -15.45 10.32
C LYS A 75 -9.90 -14.09 10.74
N GLU A 76 -10.30 -13.99 12.01
CA GLU A 76 -10.88 -12.78 12.58
C GLU A 76 -10.17 -12.38 13.87
N ARG A 77 -9.97 -11.08 14.06
CA ARG A 77 -9.51 -10.46 15.31
C ARG A 77 -10.39 -9.27 15.64
N LYS A 78 -10.96 -9.28 16.83
CA LYS A 78 -11.86 -8.23 17.35
C LYS A 78 -11.09 -7.13 18.09
N GLY A 79 -11.76 -5.99 18.28
CA GLY A 79 -11.26 -4.91 19.13
C GLY A 79 -10.38 -3.89 18.40
N PHE A 80 -10.45 -3.82 17.07
CA PHE A 80 -9.71 -2.83 16.30
C PHE A 80 -10.34 -1.44 16.46
N LEU A 81 -9.53 -0.49 16.91
CA LEU A 81 -9.82 0.94 16.91
C LEU A 81 -8.78 1.63 16.03
N GLY A 82 -9.23 2.17 14.90
CA GLY A 82 -8.36 2.73 13.87
C GLY A 82 -8.22 4.24 13.95
N THR A 83 -7.71 4.82 12.87
CA THR A 83 -7.31 6.24 12.80
C THR A 83 -8.47 7.22 12.99
N LEU A 84 -9.70 6.87 12.62
CA LEU A 84 -10.85 7.75 12.88
C LEU A 84 -11.16 7.86 14.38
N TYR A 85 -11.02 6.74 15.12
CA TYR A 85 -11.09 6.79 16.56
C TYR A 85 -9.93 7.58 17.17
N GLU A 86 -8.70 7.39 16.67
CA GLU A 86 -7.54 8.14 17.16
C GLU A 86 -7.71 9.67 17.02
N LEU A 87 -8.34 10.10 15.93
CA LEU A 87 -8.59 11.51 15.66
C LEU A 87 -9.75 12.09 16.47
N THR A 88 -10.83 11.31 16.66
CA THR A 88 -12.06 11.82 17.28
C THR A 88 -12.15 11.54 18.77
N ARG A 89 -11.57 10.42 19.23
CA ARG A 89 -11.73 9.87 20.59
C ARG A 89 -13.20 9.70 20.99
N ASP A 90 -14.07 9.52 20.00
CA ASP A 90 -15.52 9.39 20.22
C ASP A 90 -15.84 8.11 20.98
N GLN A 91 -16.62 8.24 22.06
CA GLN A 91 -16.99 7.14 22.94
C GLN A 91 -17.85 6.09 22.22
N SER A 92 -18.73 6.52 21.30
CA SER A 92 -19.58 5.60 20.54
C SER A 92 -18.77 4.69 19.61
N VAL A 93 -17.67 5.21 19.04
CA VAL A 93 -16.71 4.43 18.23
C VAL A 93 -15.94 3.47 19.13
N ARG A 94 -15.51 3.92 20.32
CA ARG A 94 -14.79 3.09 21.29
C ARG A 94 -15.63 1.90 21.76
N ASP A 95 -16.93 2.12 22.00
CA ASP A 95 -17.85 1.09 22.49
C ASP A 95 -18.23 0.08 21.39
N ASN A 96 -17.97 0.42 20.12
CA ASN A 96 -18.25 -0.40 18.96
C ASN A 96 -16.97 -0.63 18.11
N PRO A 97 -15.94 -1.31 18.64
CA PRO A 97 -14.71 -1.53 17.92
C PRO A 97 -14.93 -2.45 16.71
N ASP A 98 -14.13 -2.23 15.68
CA ASP A 98 -14.11 -3.05 14.49
C ASP A 98 -13.51 -4.45 14.72
N ARG A 99 -13.65 -5.29 13.72
CA ARG A 99 -12.94 -6.57 13.62
C ARG A 99 -12.11 -6.60 12.34
N VAL A 100 -10.90 -7.12 12.42
CA VAL A 100 -10.04 -7.35 11.25
C VAL A 100 -10.25 -8.76 10.76
N GLU A 101 -10.72 -8.89 9.53
CA GLU A 101 -10.94 -10.15 8.84
C GLU A 101 -9.88 -10.32 7.74
N THR A 102 -9.19 -11.47 7.74
CA THR A 102 -8.26 -11.86 6.67
C THR A 102 -8.77 -13.14 6.02
N TYR A 103 -8.65 -13.22 4.70
CA TYR A 103 -9.08 -14.36 3.89
C TYR A 103 -7.85 -14.93 3.20
N ILE A 104 -7.43 -16.12 3.58
CA ILE A 104 -6.18 -16.75 3.18
C ILE A 104 -6.47 -17.76 2.07
N PRO A 105 -5.94 -17.56 0.85
CA PRO A 105 -6.09 -18.50 -0.24
C PRO A 105 -5.48 -19.86 0.09
N PRO A 106 -6.13 -20.98 -0.28
CA PRO A 106 -5.64 -22.32 0.03
C PRO A 106 -4.42 -22.70 -0.80
N GLY A 107 -3.49 -23.44 -0.20
CA GLY A 107 -2.35 -24.08 -0.89
C GLY A 107 -1.27 -23.11 -1.38
N ILE A 108 -1.31 -21.84 -0.98
CA ILE A 108 -0.30 -20.85 -1.38
C ILE A 108 0.74 -20.67 -0.27
N GLU A 109 1.97 -21.03 -0.59
CA GLU A 109 3.14 -20.75 0.24
C GLU A 109 3.78 -19.44 -0.22
N THR A 110 4.21 -18.61 0.74
CA THR A 110 4.78 -17.29 0.44
C THR A 110 6.06 -17.06 1.23
N LYS A 111 7.02 -16.40 0.55
CA LYS A 111 8.18 -15.78 1.19
C LYS A 111 8.13 -14.28 0.90
N ALA A 112 7.99 -13.46 1.95
CA ALA A 112 7.99 -12.02 1.85
C ALA A 112 9.27 -11.45 2.46
N ILE A 113 9.88 -10.51 1.74
CA ILE A 113 11.01 -9.69 2.21
C ILE A 113 10.74 -8.23 1.85
N TYR A 114 11.17 -7.31 2.70
CA TYR A 114 11.13 -5.89 2.38
C TYR A 114 12.52 -5.28 2.40
N TYR A 115 12.66 -4.17 1.70
CA TYR A 115 13.89 -3.41 1.54
C TYR A 115 13.73 -2.00 2.10
N ASN A 116 14.85 -1.34 2.37
CA ASN A 116 14.86 0.08 2.71
C ASN A 116 14.33 0.94 1.55
N ALA A 117 14.29 2.26 1.73
CA ALA A 117 13.73 3.17 0.73
C ALA A 117 14.59 3.31 -0.55
N TYR A 118 15.88 2.98 -0.51
CA TYR A 118 16.86 3.43 -1.49
C TYR A 118 17.43 2.32 -2.39
N ASP A 119 17.77 1.17 -1.81
CA ASP A 119 18.44 0.08 -2.51
C ASP A 119 17.96 -1.32 -2.06
N PHE A 120 18.59 -2.37 -2.59
CA PHE A 120 18.29 -3.76 -2.28
C PHE A 120 19.22 -4.37 -1.22
N LYS A 121 20.00 -3.53 -0.53
CA LYS A 121 20.83 -3.98 0.59
C LYS A 121 19.98 -4.27 1.83
N TYR A 122 20.44 -5.16 2.67
CA TYR A 122 19.89 -5.48 3.99
C TYR A 122 18.39 -5.86 3.97
N PRO A 123 17.97 -6.86 3.15
CA PRO A 123 16.59 -7.29 3.12
C PRO A 123 16.15 -7.83 4.49
N GLN A 124 14.93 -7.49 4.87
CA GLN A 124 14.30 -7.93 6.12
C GLN A 124 13.21 -8.93 5.82
N LEU A 125 13.07 -9.97 6.68
CA LEU A 125 11.96 -10.93 6.56
C LEU A 125 10.63 -10.26 6.92
N SER A 126 9.59 -10.62 6.20
CA SER A 126 8.22 -10.16 6.42
C SER A 126 7.22 -11.29 6.19
N LYS A 127 5.94 -10.97 6.30
CA LYS A 127 4.83 -11.90 6.05
C LYS A 127 3.76 -11.22 5.20
N VAL A 128 3.00 -12.02 4.46
CA VAL A 128 1.81 -11.54 3.72
C VAL A 128 0.64 -11.34 4.69
N PHE A 129 0.47 -12.27 5.63
CA PHE A 129 -0.52 -12.19 6.71
C PHE A 129 0.19 -12.10 8.05
N CYS A 130 0.03 -10.99 8.75
CA CYS A 130 0.69 -10.74 10.03
C CYS A 130 -0.26 -10.98 11.21
N PRO A 131 0.26 -11.45 12.37
CA PRO A 131 -0.57 -11.67 13.55
C PRO A 131 -0.92 -10.35 14.28
N ALA A 132 -1.28 -9.31 13.52
CA ALA A 132 -1.64 -8.00 14.06
C ALA A 132 -3.15 -7.88 14.27
N PRO A 133 -3.63 -7.22 15.35
CA PRO A 133 -5.04 -7.01 15.61
C PRO A 133 -5.62 -5.77 14.90
N ASN A 134 -4.89 -5.18 13.98
CA ASN A 134 -5.22 -3.96 13.26
C ASN A 134 -4.94 -4.15 11.75
N TYR A 135 -5.01 -3.07 10.97
CA TYR A 135 -4.81 -3.10 9.53
C TYR A 135 -3.43 -3.60 9.09
N SER A 136 -2.42 -3.61 9.99
CA SER A 136 -1.13 -4.24 9.71
C SER A 136 -1.21 -5.79 9.62
N ALA A 137 -2.39 -6.40 9.80
CA ALA A 137 -2.62 -7.80 9.46
C ALA A 137 -2.32 -8.09 7.97
N PHE A 138 -2.40 -7.08 7.11
CA PHE A 138 -2.10 -7.16 5.69
C PHE A 138 -0.67 -6.68 5.43
N ILE A 139 0.17 -7.56 4.87
CA ILE A 139 1.59 -7.34 4.52
C ILE A 139 2.45 -6.67 5.60
N CYS A 140 2.08 -6.81 6.88
CA CYS A 140 2.73 -6.19 8.03
C CYS A 140 2.78 -4.64 8.01
N GLY A 141 1.90 -4.00 7.25
CA GLY A 141 1.83 -2.54 7.13
C GLY A 141 2.61 -1.97 5.94
N ASP A 142 2.96 -0.69 6.04
CA ASP A 142 3.60 0.03 4.95
C ASP A 142 5.12 -0.16 4.96
N THR A 143 5.67 -0.55 3.82
CA THR A 143 7.11 -0.65 3.58
C THR A 143 7.45 0.01 2.24
N PRO A 144 8.65 0.61 2.08
CA PRO A 144 9.03 1.26 0.83
C PRO A 144 8.98 0.34 -0.38
N LEU A 145 9.50 -0.86 -0.22
CA LEU A 145 9.49 -1.91 -1.23
C LEU A 145 9.41 -3.28 -0.55
N MET A 146 8.45 -4.10 -0.97
CA MET A 146 8.36 -5.50 -0.56
C MET A 146 8.38 -6.39 -1.79
N LYS A 147 9.08 -7.52 -1.70
CA LYS A 147 9.02 -8.62 -2.67
C LYS A 147 8.37 -9.81 -2.03
N ILE A 148 7.30 -10.31 -2.64
CA ILE A 148 6.64 -11.55 -2.28
C ILE A 148 6.93 -12.58 -3.37
N THR A 149 7.41 -13.76 -2.97
CA THR A 149 7.58 -14.93 -3.85
C THR A 149 6.62 -16.00 -3.39
N THR A 150 5.94 -16.63 -4.32
CA THR A 150 4.95 -17.69 -4.07
C THR A 150 5.41 -19.03 -4.60
N ASN A 151 4.68 -20.10 -4.29
CA ASN A 151 4.86 -21.41 -4.90
C ASN A 151 4.14 -21.57 -6.27
N VAL A 152 3.45 -20.54 -6.75
CA VAL A 152 2.89 -20.49 -8.11
C VAL A 152 4.03 -20.53 -9.14
N LYS A 153 3.88 -21.40 -10.19
CA LYS A 153 4.91 -21.62 -11.21
C LYS A 153 4.36 -21.31 -12.60
N ASN A 154 4.05 -20.05 -12.86
CA ASN A 154 3.49 -19.61 -14.14
C ASN A 154 4.31 -18.51 -14.83
N GLY A 155 5.45 -18.12 -14.26
CA GLY A 155 6.33 -17.06 -14.77
C GLY A 155 5.75 -15.65 -14.68
N LYS A 156 4.51 -15.48 -14.16
CA LYS A 156 3.87 -14.17 -14.07
C LYS A 156 4.39 -13.37 -12.87
N LYS A 157 4.70 -12.12 -13.12
CA LYS A 157 5.20 -11.19 -12.12
C LYS A 157 4.43 -9.87 -12.22
N ILE A 158 4.10 -9.27 -11.08
CA ILE A 158 3.38 -8.01 -11.03
C ILE A 158 4.11 -6.99 -10.14
N ALA A 159 4.09 -5.73 -10.56
CA ALA A 159 4.41 -4.59 -9.72
C ALA A 159 3.12 -3.92 -9.24
N VAL A 160 3.03 -3.65 -7.96
CA VAL A 160 1.89 -2.98 -7.31
C VAL A 160 2.37 -1.66 -6.74
N VAL A 161 2.01 -0.56 -7.38
CA VAL A 161 2.20 0.78 -6.81
C VAL A 161 1.00 1.11 -5.93
N LYS A 162 1.25 1.40 -4.66
CA LYS A 162 0.16 1.53 -3.68
C LYS A 162 0.40 2.63 -2.64
N ASN A 163 -0.68 3.03 -1.97
CA ASN A 163 -0.68 3.55 -0.61
C ASN A 163 -1.24 2.48 0.34
N SER A 164 -1.52 2.81 1.60
CA SER A 164 -2.00 1.84 2.59
C SER A 164 -3.28 1.10 2.17
N MET A 165 -4.14 1.69 1.33
CA MET A 165 -5.31 1.00 0.77
C MET A 165 -4.92 -0.29 0.04
N GLY A 166 -3.79 -0.31 -0.67
CA GLY A 166 -3.30 -1.48 -1.40
C GLY A 166 -2.84 -2.64 -0.52
N ASN A 167 -2.59 -2.44 0.79
CA ASN A 167 -2.08 -3.50 1.66
C ASN A 167 -3.01 -4.71 1.70
N ALA A 168 -4.31 -4.49 1.88
CA ALA A 168 -5.31 -5.56 1.92
C ALA A 168 -5.62 -6.15 0.54
N PHE A 169 -5.35 -5.41 -0.55
CA PHE A 169 -5.52 -5.90 -1.91
C PHE A 169 -4.40 -6.87 -2.33
N VAL A 170 -3.15 -6.55 -1.99
CA VAL A 170 -1.96 -7.33 -2.37
C VAL A 170 -2.06 -8.80 -1.96
N VAL A 171 -2.67 -9.09 -0.80
CA VAL A 171 -2.74 -10.45 -0.25
C VAL A 171 -3.52 -11.43 -1.14
N TYR A 172 -4.40 -10.94 -2.01
CA TYR A 172 -5.16 -11.80 -2.94
C TYR A 172 -4.40 -12.10 -4.23
N LEU A 173 -3.38 -11.31 -4.58
CA LEU A 173 -2.58 -11.51 -5.78
C LEU A 173 -1.65 -12.73 -5.70
N ILE A 174 -1.38 -13.24 -4.48
CA ILE A 174 -0.49 -14.38 -4.26
C ILE A 174 -0.91 -15.66 -4.96
N SER A 175 -2.21 -15.79 -5.30
CA SER A 175 -2.75 -16.93 -6.02
C SER A 175 -2.49 -16.90 -7.53
N HIS A 176 -2.05 -15.77 -8.08
CA HIS A 176 -1.96 -15.54 -9.52
C HIS A 176 -0.55 -15.27 -10.02
N TYR A 177 0.34 -14.84 -9.14
CA TYR A 177 1.67 -14.38 -9.52
C TYR A 177 2.76 -15.13 -8.77
N GLU A 178 3.80 -15.52 -9.50
CA GLU A 178 5.01 -16.12 -8.94
C GLU A 178 5.81 -15.12 -8.11
N GLN A 179 5.84 -13.85 -8.54
CA GLN A 179 6.48 -12.76 -7.81
C GLN A 179 5.63 -11.50 -7.83
N ILE A 180 5.57 -10.81 -6.70
CA ILE A 180 4.85 -9.56 -6.52
C ILE A 180 5.82 -8.53 -5.93
N TYR A 181 5.99 -7.41 -6.62
CA TYR A 181 6.80 -6.27 -6.16
C TYR A 181 5.86 -5.17 -5.68
N VAL A 182 5.80 -4.93 -4.38
CA VAL A 182 4.90 -3.94 -3.76
C VAL A 182 5.70 -2.68 -3.46
N VAL A 183 5.34 -1.58 -4.12
CA VAL A 183 6.04 -0.30 -4.03
C VAL A 183 5.13 0.75 -3.42
N ASP A 184 5.45 1.21 -2.24
CA ASP A 184 4.72 2.33 -1.65
C ASP A 184 5.32 3.65 -2.15
N PHE A 185 4.59 4.36 -3.00
CA PHE A 185 5.06 5.57 -3.67
C PHE A 185 5.39 6.71 -2.69
N ARG A 186 4.90 6.65 -1.46
CA ARG A 186 5.14 7.66 -0.43
C ARG A 186 6.54 7.56 0.17
N TYR A 187 7.07 6.35 0.24
CA TYR A 187 8.32 6.04 0.95
C TYR A 187 9.44 5.57 0.03
N SER A 188 9.10 4.92 -1.09
CA SER A 188 10.11 4.32 -1.98
C SER A 188 10.89 5.38 -2.76
N LYS A 189 12.21 5.22 -2.79
CA LYS A 189 13.13 5.92 -3.67
C LYS A 189 13.70 5.01 -4.77
N HIS A 190 13.19 3.79 -4.88
CA HIS A 190 13.55 2.86 -5.94
C HIS A 190 13.00 3.29 -7.30
N ASN A 191 13.79 3.11 -8.35
CA ASN A 191 13.30 3.31 -9.72
C ASN A 191 12.43 2.12 -10.14
N LEU A 192 11.12 2.37 -10.29
CA LEU A 192 10.14 1.35 -10.65
C LEU A 192 10.41 0.72 -12.01
N LEU A 193 10.76 1.53 -13.03
CA LEU A 193 11.03 1.00 -14.37
C LEU A 193 12.25 0.09 -14.39
N LYS A 194 13.27 0.41 -13.58
CA LYS A 194 14.43 -0.47 -13.40
C LYS A 194 14.04 -1.79 -12.72
N ILE A 195 13.22 -1.75 -11.66
CA ILE A 195 12.71 -2.98 -11.01
C ILE A 195 11.95 -3.83 -12.03
N MET A 196 11.03 -3.23 -12.78
CA MET A 196 10.23 -3.95 -13.77
C MET A 196 11.09 -4.60 -14.86
N LYS A 197 12.09 -3.86 -15.37
CA LYS A 197 13.01 -4.36 -16.38
C LYS A 197 13.88 -5.51 -15.86
N ASP A 198 14.54 -5.31 -14.73
CA ASP A 198 15.51 -6.28 -14.19
C ASP A 198 14.82 -7.57 -13.72
N ALA A 199 13.62 -7.45 -13.17
CA ALA A 199 12.82 -8.58 -12.73
C ALA A 199 11.95 -9.18 -13.85
N GLN A 200 11.88 -8.58 -15.02
CA GLN A 200 10.99 -8.98 -16.12
C GLN A 200 9.53 -9.04 -15.66
N VAL A 201 9.04 -7.94 -15.08
CA VAL A 201 7.67 -7.82 -14.61
C VAL A 201 6.71 -7.73 -15.80
N ASN A 202 5.65 -8.53 -15.78
CA ASN A 202 4.65 -8.60 -16.87
C ASN A 202 3.56 -7.54 -16.69
N ASP A 203 3.10 -7.33 -15.47
CA ASP A 203 1.93 -6.52 -15.14
C ASP A 203 2.28 -5.39 -14.16
N LEU A 204 1.60 -4.25 -14.31
CA LEU A 204 1.68 -3.12 -13.40
C LEU A 204 0.28 -2.71 -12.97
N VAL A 205 0.05 -2.58 -11.66
CA VAL A 205 -1.20 -2.07 -11.12
C VAL A 205 -0.97 -0.91 -10.15
N PHE A 206 -1.83 0.11 -10.24
CA PHE A 206 -1.90 1.20 -9.27
C PHE A 206 -3.08 0.93 -8.32
N ALA A 207 -2.78 0.41 -7.14
CA ALA A 207 -3.76 0.11 -6.08
C ALA A 207 -3.81 1.26 -5.08
N VAL A 208 -4.47 2.34 -5.45
CA VAL A 208 -4.49 3.61 -4.70
C VAL A 208 -5.91 4.07 -4.42
N GLY A 209 -6.12 4.72 -3.29
CA GLY A 209 -7.42 5.35 -3.00
C GLY A 209 -7.67 6.56 -3.91
N MET A 210 -8.96 6.93 -4.04
CA MET A 210 -9.43 8.02 -4.92
C MET A 210 -8.65 9.33 -4.72
N TYR A 211 -8.42 9.74 -3.46
CA TYR A 211 -7.68 10.97 -3.18
C TYR A 211 -6.27 10.95 -3.79
N ALA A 212 -5.58 9.82 -3.66
CA ALA A 212 -4.24 9.67 -4.23
C ALA A 212 -4.25 9.69 -5.78
N ALA A 213 -5.31 9.15 -6.39
CA ALA A 213 -5.46 9.11 -7.84
C ALA A 213 -5.70 10.49 -8.47
N VAL A 214 -6.20 11.49 -7.72
CA VAL A 214 -6.55 12.82 -8.25
C VAL A 214 -5.71 13.96 -7.67
N SER A 215 -4.95 13.73 -6.60
CA SER A 215 -4.11 14.75 -5.98
C SER A 215 -2.83 14.96 -6.79
N ARG A 216 -2.55 16.22 -7.17
CA ARG A 216 -1.32 16.58 -7.91
C ARG A 216 -0.05 16.15 -7.22
N GLY A 217 0.01 16.27 -5.89
CA GLY A 217 1.18 15.87 -5.09
C GLY A 217 1.44 14.37 -5.17
N THR A 218 0.40 13.55 -4.96
CA THR A 218 0.53 12.08 -5.00
C THR A 218 0.77 11.56 -6.41
N ILE A 219 0.15 12.16 -7.43
CA ILE A 219 0.45 11.86 -8.85
C ILE A 219 1.92 12.18 -9.15
N GLY A 220 2.44 13.31 -8.66
CA GLY A 220 3.85 13.66 -8.76
C GLY A 220 4.77 12.62 -8.12
N MET A 221 4.45 12.14 -6.91
CA MET A 221 5.21 11.06 -6.25
C MET A 221 5.21 9.77 -7.05
N MET A 222 4.04 9.32 -7.55
CA MET A 222 3.94 8.12 -8.39
C MET A 222 4.72 8.26 -9.70
N ARG A 223 4.65 9.43 -10.33
CA ARG A 223 5.44 9.73 -11.54
C ARG A 223 6.94 9.68 -11.27
N ASN A 224 7.39 10.18 -10.13
CA ASN A 224 8.81 10.17 -9.76
C ASN A 224 9.39 8.76 -9.65
N LEU A 225 8.59 7.75 -9.31
CA LEU A 225 9.06 6.36 -9.30
C LEU A 225 9.64 5.90 -10.64
N ALA A 226 9.22 6.49 -11.76
CA ALA A 226 9.74 6.15 -13.08
C ALA A 226 11.09 6.82 -13.40
N TYR A 227 11.40 7.94 -12.77
CA TYR A 227 12.53 8.79 -13.15
C TYR A 227 13.60 8.96 -12.08
N GLN A 228 13.29 8.63 -10.83
CA GLN A 228 14.24 8.77 -9.73
C GLN A 228 15.44 7.84 -9.92
N LYS A 229 16.61 8.31 -9.50
CA LYS A 229 17.83 7.51 -9.50
C LYS A 229 17.85 6.66 -8.22
N ASN A 230 18.25 5.42 -8.33
CA ASN A 230 18.57 4.61 -7.15
C ASN A 230 19.72 5.27 -6.40
N GLN A 231 19.61 5.35 -5.09
CA GLN A 231 20.64 5.86 -4.18
C GLN A 231 21.28 4.69 -3.44
N ASP A 232 22.52 4.85 -3.03
CA ASP A 232 23.19 3.90 -2.13
C ASP A 232 22.78 4.20 -0.69
N TYR A 233 22.25 3.21 0.02
CA TYR A 233 21.74 3.40 1.38
C TYR A 233 22.85 3.80 2.38
N ASP A 234 24.04 3.22 2.23
CA ASP A 234 25.15 3.54 3.14
C ASP A 234 25.65 4.99 2.93
N GLU A 235 25.59 5.50 1.69
CA GLU A 235 25.90 6.91 1.41
C GLU A 235 24.85 7.85 1.97
N VAL A 236 23.56 7.47 1.88
CA VAL A 236 22.46 8.25 2.47
C VAL A 236 22.61 8.34 3.98
N LEU A 237 22.89 7.22 4.66
CA LEU A 237 23.10 7.22 6.11
C LEU A 237 24.25 8.13 6.53
N LYS A 238 25.37 8.11 5.81
CA LYS A 238 26.52 9.01 6.08
C LYS A 238 26.12 10.48 5.92
N GLN A 239 25.33 10.80 4.91
CA GLN A 239 24.85 12.17 4.68
C GLN A 239 23.88 12.62 5.78
N GLU A 240 22.95 11.75 6.20
CA GLU A 240 22.01 12.05 7.29
C GLU A 240 22.75 12.23 8.63
N GLU A 241 23.75 11.43 8.93
CA GLU A 241 24.57 11.56 10.13
C GLU A 241 25.38 12.86 10.11
N ALA A 242 26.02 13.18 8.99
CA ALA A 242 26.74 14.43 8.82
C ALA A 242 25.81 15.65 8.99
N GLN A 243 24.59 15.58 8.45
CA GLN A 243 23.60 16.65 8.61
C GLN A 243 23.17 16.81 10.07
N ARG A 244 22.91 15.72 10.80
CA ARG A 244 22.58 15.77 12.24
C ARG A 244 23.70 16.43 13.07
N ILE A 245 24.95 16.13 12.75
CA ILE A 245 26.11 16.76 13.41
C ILE A 245 26.13 18.26 13.13
N LEU A 246 25.93 18.67 11.88
CA LEU A 246 25.88 20.09 11.51
C LEU A 246 24.76 20.83 12.20
N ASP A 247 23.55 20.24 12.24
CA ASP A 247 22.38 20.82 12.91
C ASP A 247 22.63 20.97 14.42
N SER A 248 23.30 19.99 15.04
CA SER A 248 23.70 20.05 16.45
C SER A 248 24.71 21.19 16.72
N ILE A 249 25.68 21.37 15.84
CA ILE A 249 26.70 22.47 15.95
C ILE A 249 26.02 23.83 15.79
N ASN A 250 25.13 23.97 14.79
CA ASN A 250 24.42 25.22 14.55
C ASN A 250 23.45 25.56 15.69
N GLY A 251 22.73 24.57 16.24
CA GLY A 251 21.87 24.78 17.40
C GLY A 251 22.61 25.19 18.67
N VAL A 252 23.88 24.76 18.83
CA VAL A 252 24.77 25.22 19.92
C VAL A 252 25.23 26.66 19.68
N GLN A 253 25.54 27.03 18.44
CA GLN A 253 25.95 28.41 18.10
C GLN A 253 24.82 29.42 18.33
N ASP A 254 23.58 29.08 17.98
CA ASP A 254 22.40 29.93 18.23
C ASP A 254 22.14 30.13 19.72
N THR A 255 22.38 29.12 20.55
CA THR A 255 22.23 29.22 22.02
C THR A 255 23.33 30.10 22.63
N VAL A 256 24.58 30.03 22.11
CA VAL A 256 25.69 30.86 22.57
C VAL A 256 25.48 32.32 22.17
N ALA A 257 24.98 32.59 20.96
CA ALA A 257 24.67 33.93 20.48
C ALA A 257 23.55 34.61 21.30
N VAL A 258 22.56 33.87 21.74
CA VAL A 258 21.47 34.39 22.61
C VAL A 258 21.99 34.74 24.00
N VAL A 259 22.92 33.96 24.55
CA VAL A 259 23.50 34.23 25.87
C VAL A 259 24.47 35.46 25.85
N GLN A 260 25.21 35.66 24.74
CA GLN A 260 26.09 36.81 24.59
C GLN A 260 25.39 38.17 24.41
N ASN A 261 24.11 38.16 23.98
CA ASN A 261 23.31 39.37 23.81
C ASN A 261 22.51 39.76 25.06
N GLN A 262 22.67 39.03 26.17
CA GLN A 262 22.00 39.32 27.47
C GLN A 262 22.93 39.90 28.54
N TYR A 263 24.19 40.30 28.21
CA TYR A 263 25.13 40.98 29.11
C TYR A 263 25.52 42.33 28.57
#